data_3b7dd9e6948c343e4a3008c6c300671b
#
_entry.id   3b7dd9e6948c343e4a3008c6c300671b
#
_cell.length_a   1.000
_cell.length_b   1.000
_cell.length_c   1.000
_cell.angle_alpha   90.00
_cell.angle_beta   90.00
_cell.angle_gamma   90.00
#
_symmetry.space_group_name_H-M   'P 1'
#
loop_
_entity.id
_entity.type
_entity.pdbx_description
1 polymer ?
#
loop_
_entity_poly.entity_id
_entity_poly.type
_entity_poly.pdbx_seq_one_letter_code
_entity_poly.pdbx_strand_id
1 'polypeptide(L)'
;LGFRDLGRYKVDAVADAIRNINPSARITKYRGILQDMPTEYLDGFEDGIVIGTGDNRESSAFGNDLAKALQVPFVSTGCWQRAHAGECFYWYPNAGLPLYREAFANLISDERPTAHQNYFADDNDEETLNFEPGVSTDIEFVTLVAVKIIYDLLNRDTDNYTKRVIGYLKNYTLVCNTNEVVIGGKNAEIFPHPLYISNTITAGKIKK
;
A
#
# COMPACT_ATOMS: atom_id res chain seq x y z
N LEU A 1 -14.93 3.39 5.13
CA LEU A 1 -16.30 3.02 4.71
C LEU A 1 -17.10 2.60 5.93
N GLY A 2 -18.38 2.88 5.95
CA GLY A 2 -19.25 2.62 7.09
C GLY A 2 -20.46 1.75 6.72
N PHE A 3 -21.34 1.56 7.70
CA PHE A 3 -22.54 0.74 7.54
C PHE A 3 -23.43 1.17 6.35
N ARG A 4 -23.45 2.47 6.05
CA ARG A 4 -24.23 3.03 4.93
C ARG A 4 -23.67 2.64 3.55
N ASP A 5 -22.46 2.11 3.50
CA ASP A 5 -21.78 1.72 2.26
C ASP A 5 -21.94 0.24 1.92
N LEU A 6 -22.64 -0.51 2.79
CA LEU A 6 -22.93 -1.93 2.53
C LEU A 6 -23.72 -2.07 1.22
N GLY A 7 -23.30 -3.00 0.37
CA GLY A 7 -23.91 -3.24 -0.94
C GLY A 7 -23.52 -2.25 -2.05
N ARG A 8 -22.74 -1.22 -1.73
CA ARG A 8 -22.22 -0.27 -2.71
C ARG A 8 -20.86 -0.73 -3.27
N TYR A 9 -20.56 -0.35 -4.50
CA TYR A 9 -19.21 -0.51 -5.02
C TYR A 9 -18.22 0.37 -4.23
N LYS A 10 -17.09 -0.21 -3.88
CA LYS A 10 -16.05 0.47 -3.07
C LYS A 10 -15.61 1.80 -3.70
N VAL A 11 -15.43 1.84 -5.03
CA VAL A 11 -15.03 3.06 -5.75
C VAL A 11 -16.06 4.17 -5.64
N ASP A 12 -17.35 3.86 -5.56
CA ASP A 12 -18.41 4.85 -5.40
C ASP A 12 -18.46 5.41 -3.97
N ALA A 13 -18.37 4.53 -2.99
CA ALA A 13 -18.38 4.93 -1.59
C ALA A 13 -17.13 5.78 -1.24
N VAL A 14 -15.96 5.40 -1.73
CA VAL A 14 -14.72 6.18 -1.56
C VAL A 14 -14.81 7.53 -2.27
N ALA A 15 -15.33 7.57 -3.49
CA ALA A 15 -15.50 8.83 -4.23
C ALA A 15 -16.41 9.82 -3.48
N ASP A 16 -17.50 9.34 -2.89
CA ASP A 16 -18.39 10.17 -2.09
C ASP A 16 -17.72 10.65 -0.79
N ALA A 17 -16.95 9.78 -0.13
CA ALA A 17 -16.19 10.17 1.05
C ALA A 17 -15.17 11.28 0.74
N ILE A 18 -14.47 11.19 -0.39
CA ILE A 18 -13.53 12.22 -0.84
C ILE A 18 -14.27 13.54 -1.12
N ARG A 19 -15.40 13.51 -1.83
CA ARG A 19 -16.19 14.72 -2.13
C ARG A 19 -16.76 15.37 -0.90
N ASN A 20 -17.09 14.61 0.13
CA ASN A 20 -17.53 15.16 1.41
C ASN A 20 -16.43 15.97 2.11
N ILE A 21 -15.16 15.63 1.89
CA ILE A 21 -14.01 16.35 2.44
C ILE A 21 -13.61 17.50 1.51
N ASN A 22 -13.52 17.22 0.22
CA ASN A 22 -13.15 18.17 -0.81
C ASN A 22 -14.14 18.13 -1.98
N PRO A 23 -15.18 18.98 -1.98
CA PRO A 23 -16.19 19.02 -3.04
C PRO A 23 -15.62 19.32 -4.43
N SER A 24 -14.45 19.97 -4.50
CA SER A 24 -13.80 20.33 -5.76
C SER A 24 -12.90 19.20 -6.31
N ALA A 25 -12.78 18.07 -5.62
CA ALA A 25 -11.95 16.96 -6.07
C ALA A 25 -12.47 16.39 -7.41
N ARG A 26 -11.59 16.32 -8.39
CA ARG A 26 -11.86 15.61 -9.65
C ARG A 26 -11.60 14.13 -9.42
N ILE A 27 -12.59 13.29 -9.66
CA ILE A 27 -12.52 11.87 -9.37
C ILE A 27 -12.98 11.09 -10.60
N THR A 28 -12.08 10.31 -11.16
CA THR A 28 -12.38 9.29 -12.16
C THR A 28 -12.42 7.93 -11.48
N LYS A 29 -13.44 7.13 -11.79
CA LYS A 29 -13.66 5.83 -11.17
C LYS A 29 -13.54 4.73 -12.21
N TYR A 30 -12.78 3.70 -11.88
CA TYR A 30 -12.74 2.47 -12.66
C TYR A 30 -13.19 1.29 -11.81
N ARG A 31 -14.08 0.47 -12.36
CA ARG A 31 -14.57 -0.77 -11.76
C ARG A 31 -14.07 -1.94 -12.56
N GLY A 32 -13.04 -2.60 -12.08
CA GLY A 32 -12.44 -3.72 -12.80
C GLY A 32 -11.10 -4.13 -12.22
N ILE A 33 -10.49 -5.05 -12.88
CA ILE A 33 -9.11 -5.47 -12.58
C ILE A 33 -8.18 -4.37 -13.10
N LEU A 34 -7.26 -3.92 -12.27
CA LEU A 34 -6.36 -2.80 -12.58
C LEU A 34 -5.56 -3.04 -13.87
N GLN A 35 -5.16 -4.29 -14.12
CA GLN A 35 -4.42 -4.69 -15.32
C GLN A 35 -5.20 -4.52 -16.63
N ASP A 36 -6.53 -4.48 -16.54
CA ASP A 36 -7.42 -4.32 -17.69
C ASP A 36 -7.91 -2.87 -17.84
N MET A 37 -7.39 -1.94 -17.02
CA MET A 37 -7.80 -0.53 -17.05
C MET A 37 -7.39 0.13 -18.38
N PRO A 38 -8.34 0.75 -19.09
CA PRO A 38 -8.02 1.49 -20.31
C PRO A 38 -7.04 2.63 -20.05
N THR A 39 -6.12 2.86 -20.99
CA THR A 39 -5.08 3.88 -20.87
C THR A 39 -5.60 5.30 -20.73
N GLU A 40 -6.81 5.58 -21.24
CA GLU A 40 -7.49 6.88 -21.10
C GLU A 40 -7.72 7.31 -19.65
N TYR A 41 -7.74 6.33 -18.71
CA TYR A 41 -7.84 6.61 -17.27
C TYR A 41 -6.52 7.15 -16.69
N LEU A 42 -5.45 7.09 -17.44
CA LEU A 42 -4.10 7.49 -17.02
C LEU A 42 -3.71 8.88 -17.56
N ASP A 43 -4.56 9.51 -18.37
CA ASP A 43 -4.28 10.83 -18.92
C ASP A 43 -4.20 11.89 -17.81
N GLY A 44 -3.18 12.72 -17.86
CA GLY A 44 -2.96 13.81 -16.88
C GLY A 44 -2.30 13.37 -15.57
N PHE A 45 -1.62 12.22 -15.55
CA PHE A 45 -0.93 11.69 -14.37
C PHE A 45 0.55 12.09 -14.25
N GLU A 46 1.03 13.03 -15.06
CA GLU A 46 2.46 13.36 -15.18
C GLU A 46 3.09 13.87 -13.86
N ASP A 47 2.30 14.53 -13.01
CA ASP A 47 2.73 15.06 -11.71
C ASP A 47 2.12 14.30 -10.53
N GLY A 48 1.64 13.09 -10.76
CA GLY A 48 0.91 12.30 -9.79
C GLY A 48 1.78 11.38 -8.95
N ILE A 49 1.09 10.49 -8.26
CA ILE A 49 1.66 9.37 -7.51
C ILE A 49 0.72 8.16 -7.62
N VAL A 50 1.29 6.98 -7.80
CA VAL A 50 0.52 5.73 -7.73
C VAL A 50 0.55 5.21 -6.30
N ILE A 51 -0.63 4.93 -5.72
CA ILE A 51 -0.76 4.41 -4.37
C ILE A 51 -1.36 3.01 -4.43
N GLY A 52 -0.58 2.02 -4.02
CA GLY A 52 -0.99 0.63 -3.92
C GLY A 52 -1.55 0.33 -2.52
N THR A 53 -2.86 0.10 -2.46
CA THR A 53 -3.58 -0.28 -1.23
C THR A 53 -4.29 -1.62 -1.39
N GLY A 54 -3.84 -2.42 -2.36
CA GLY A 54 -4.33 -3.77 -2.57
C GLY A 54 -3.85 -4.73 -1.48
N ASP A 55 -4.59 -5.81 -1.33
CA ASP A 55 -4.36 -6.85 -0.32
C ASP A 55 -3.36 -7.93 -0.75
N ASN A 56 -2.85 -7.84 -1.98
CA ASN A 56 -1.86 -8.78 -2.50
C ASN A 56 -0.65 -8.09 -3.12
N ARG A 57 0.44 -8.83 -3.21
CA ARG A 57 1.71 -8.33 -3.73
C ARG A 57 1.70 -8.13 -5.24
N GLU A 58 0.90 -8.89 -5.95
CA GLU A 58 0.75 -8.79 -7.40
C GLU A 58 0.17 -7.45 -7.82
N SER A 59 -0.84 -6.94 -7.10
CA SER A 59 -1.41 -5.61 -7.36
C SER A 59 -0.42 -4.49 -7.04
N SER A 60 0.37 -4.64 -5.98
CA SER A 60 1.44 -3.68 -5.65
C SER A 60 2.56 -3.70 -6.68
N ALA A 61 2.94 -4.88 -7.17
CA ALA A 61 3.94 -5.03 -8.23
C ALA A 61 3.47 -4.36 -9.53
N PHE A 62 2.23 -4.60 -9.93
CA PHE A 62 1.63 -3.95 -11.10
C PHE A 62 1.54 -2.43 -10.92
N GLY A 63 1.11 -1.96 -9.74
CA GLY A 63 1.07 -0.53 -9.44
C GLY A 63 2.44 0.14 -9.54
N ASN A 64 3.51 -0.55 -9.12
CA ASN A 64 4.86 -0.03 -9.28
C ASN A 64 5.34 -0.06 -10.74
N ASP A 65 5.01 -1.10 -11.50
CA ASP A 65 5.32 -1.17 -12.94
C ASP A 65 4.59 -0.03 -13.69
N LEU A 66 3.34 0.24 -13.36
CA LEU A 66 2.57 1.37 -13.87
C LEU A 66 3.23 2.71 -13.52
N ALA A 67 3.60 2.92 -12.27
CA ALA A 67 4.28 4.14 -11.83
C ALA A 67 5.60 4.36 -12.58
N LYS A 68 6.35 3.28 -12.83
CA LYS A 68 7.56 3.32 -13.66
C LYS A 68 7.25 3.74 -15.10
N ALA A 69 6.20 3.19 -15.70
CA ALA A 69 5.79 3.54 -17.06
C ALA A 69 5.36 5.01 -17.18
N LEU A 70 4.65 5.52 -16.16
CA LEU A 70 4.22 6.92 -16.07
C LEU A 70 5.32 7.87 -15.57
N GLN A 71 6.48 7.36 -15.15
CA GLN A 71 7.58 8.13 -14.56
C GLN A 71 7.16 8.94 -13.32
N VAL A 72 6.26 8.40 -12.51
CA VAL A 72 5.78 9.00 -11.26
C VAL A 72 6.16 8.14 -10.05
N PRO A 73 6.18 8.71 -8.83
CA PRO A 73 6.40 7.93 -7.61
C PRO A 73 5.35 6.85 -7.38
N PHE A 74 5.74 5.82 -6.62
CA PHE A 74 4.89 4.74 -6.13
C PHE A 74 5.03 4.60 -4.62
N VAL A 75 3.92 4.38 -3.95
CA VAL A 75 3.87 3.96 -2.54
C VAL A 75 2.92 2.80 -2.41
N SER A 76 3.32 1.75 -1.73
CA SER A 76 2.38 0.73 -1.26
C SER A 76 2.40 0.62 0.25
N THR A 77 1.26 0.27 0.82
CA THR A 77 1.09 0.00 2.23
C THR A 77 0.16 -1.19 2.41
N GLY A 78 0.45 -2.01 3.40
CA GLY A 78 -0.35 -3.16 3.75
C GLY A 78 -0.18 -3.52 5.21
N CYS A 79 -1.22 -4.09 5.81
CA CYS A 79 -1.16 -4.63 7.17
C CYS A 79 -0.99 -6.15 7.12
N TRP A 80 -0.20 -6.66 8.05
CA TRP A 80 -0.10 -8.10 8.31
C TRP A 80 -1.32 -8.56 9.10
N GLN A 81 -1.41 -9.87 9.28
CA GLN A 81 -2.50 -10.48 10.06
C GLN A 81 -2.73 -9.73 11.37
N ARG A 82 -4.00 -9.48 11.72
CA ARG A 82 -4.44 -8.75 12.92
C ARG A 82 -3.85 -7.35 13.09
N ALA A 83 -3.25 -6.81 12.04
CA ALA A 83 -2.51 -5.56 12.09
C ALA A 83 -1.39 -5.51 13.15
N HIS A 84 -0.81 -6.67 13.54
CA HIS A 84 0.34 -6.71 14.45
C HIS A 84 1.52 -5.90 13.93
N ALA A 85 1.65 -5.84 12.62
CA ALA A 85 2.55 -4.96 11.91
C ALA A 85 1.94 -4.54 10.58
N GLY A 86 2.55 -3.56 9.96
CA GLY A 86 2.30 -3.21 8.59
C GLY A 86 3.59 -2.84 7.87
N GLU A 87 3.52 -2.76 6.60
CA GLU A 87 4.67 -2.40 5.77
C GLU A 87 4.36 -1.24 4.86
N CYS A 88 5.35 -0.39 4.63
CA CYS A 88 5.34 0.66 3.64
C CYS A 88 6.52 0.45 2.70
N PHE A 89 6.25 0.49 1.42
CA PHE A 89 7.27 0.48 0.38
C PHE A 89 7.10 1.70 -0.50
N TYR A 90 8.20 2.32 -0.92
CA TYR A 90 8.14 3.38 -1.92
C TYR A 90 9.25 3.24 -2.97
N TRP A 91 8.94 3.78 -4.11
CA TRP A 91 9.84 3.92 -5.24
C TRP A 91 9.58 5.25 -5.95
N TYR A 92 10.58 5.84 -6.56
CA TYR A 92 10.42 6.99 -7.44
C TYR A 92 11.50 7.01 -8.53
N PRO A 93 11.23 7.66 -9.68
CA PRO A 93 12.17 7.70 -10.80
C PRO A 93 13.54 8.23 -10.41
N ASN A 94 14.59 7.69 -11.01
CA ASN A 94 15.98 8.11 -10.85
C ASN A 94 16.57 7.99 -9.44
N ALA A 95 15.90 7.32 -8.53
CA ALA A 95 16.36 7.14 -7.15
C ALA A 95 17.37 5.99 -6.98
N GLY A 96 17.59 5.17 -8.01
CA GLY A 96 18.42 3.96 -7.91
C GLY A 96 17.83 2.88 -6.99
N LEU A 97 16.53 2.96 -6.70
CA LEU A 97 15.82 1.99 -5.85
C LEU A 97 15.33 0.81 -6.70
N PRO A 98 15.32 -0.40 -6.15
CA PRO A 98 14.75 -1.56 -6.82
C PRO A 98 13.22 -1.39 -6.99
N LEU A 99 12.68 -1.95 -8.06
CA LEU A 99 11.24 -2.07 -8.24
C LEU A 99 10.65 -3.03 -7.21
N TYR A 100 9.35 -2.90 -6.96
CA TYR A 100 8.63 -3.79 -6.05
C TYR A 100 8.79 -5.26 -6.43
N ARG A 101 8.67 -5.58 -7.72
CA ARG A 101 8.85 -6.92 -8.26
C ARG A 101 10.27 -7.47 -8.03
N GLU A 102 11.28 -6.63 -8.13
CA GLU A 102 12.67 -7.02 -7.87
C GLU A 102 12.92 -7.24 -6.36
N ALA A 103 12.34 -6.37 -5.53
CA ALA A 103 12.49 -6.44 -4.08
C ALA A 103 11.80 -7.67 -3.48
N PHE A 104 10.63 -8.02 -4.01
CA PHE A 104 9.77 -9.09 -3.49
C PHE A 104 9.65 -10.30 -4.43
N ALA A 105 10.64 -10.53 -5.31
CA ALA A 105 10.58 -11.54 -6.36
C ALA A 105 10.17 -12.94 -5.86
N ASN A 106 10.60 -13.34 -4.67
CA ASN A 106 10.29 -14.65 -4.08
C ASN A 106 8.89 -14.71 -3.42
N LEU A 107 8.16 -13.61 -3.41
CA LEU A 107 6.87 -13.47 -2.71
C LEU A 107 5.73 -13.07 -3.65
N ILE A 108 6.04 -12.87 -4.92
CA ILE A 108 5.08 -12.48 -5.96
C ILE A 108 4.85 -13.71 -6.83
N SER A 109 3.60 -14.09 -7.01
CA SER A 109 3.20 -15.09 -7.99
C SER A 109 3.12 -14.44 -9.37
N ASP A 110 3.54 -15.14 -10.41
CA ASP A 110 3.31 -14.74 -11.80
C ASP A 110 1.89 -15.10 -12.26
N GLU A 111 1.14 -15.81 -11.43
CA GLU A 111 -0.26 -16.11 -11.71
C GLU A 111 -1.12 -14.86 -11.61
N ARG A 112 -1.95 -14.66 -12.62
CA ARG A 112 -2.91 -13.56 -12.63
C ARG A 112 -3.85 -13.70 -11.43
N PRO A 113 -4.02 -12.65 -10.60
CA PRO A 113 -4.95 -12.75 -9.49
C PRO A 113 -6.32 -13.16 -10.01
N THR A 114 -6.82 -14.29 -9.54
CA THR A 114 -8.20 -14.65 -9.83
C THR A 114 -9.11 -13.71 -9.06
N ALA A 115 -10.11 -13.14 -9.74
CA ALA A 115 -11.05 -12.18 -9.18
C ALA A 115 -11.93 -12.72 -8.02
N HIS A 116 -11.65 -13.91 -7.55
CA HIS A 116 -12.40 -14.67 -6.59
C HIS A 116 -11.57 -15.09 -5.37
N GLN A 117 -10.96 -14.15 -4.70
CA GLN A 117 -10.93 -14.31 -3.25
C GLN A 117 -12.30 -13.79 -2.77
N ASN A 118 -13.24 -14.70 -2.70
CA ASN A 118 -14.56 -14.42 -2.18
C ASN A 118 -14.40 -14.03 -0.70
N TYR A 119 -14.54 -12.77 -0.40
CA TYR A 119 -14.83 -12.29 0.96
C TYR A 119 -16.22 -12.78 1.42
N PHE A 120 -16.95 -13.39 0.55
CA PHE A 120 -18.23 -14.06 0.75
C PHE A 120 -18.08 -15.49 0.26
N ALA A 121 -17.40 -16.33 1.05
CA ALA A 121 -17.60 -17.75 0.93
C ALA A 121 -19.09 -18.03 1.14
N ASP A 122 -19.69 -18.92 0.36
CA ASP A 122 -21.04 -19.39 0.59
C ASP A 122 -21.18 -19.80 2.05
N ASP A 123 -22.36 -19.54 2.64
CA ASP A 123 -22.71 -19.73 4.06
C ASP A 123 -22.42 -21.14 4.64
N ASN A 124 -21.83 -22.03 3.89
CA ASN A 124 -21.54 -23.41 4.26
C ASN A 124 -20.06 -23.70 4.57
N ASP A 125 -19.15 -22.75 4.40
CA ASP A 125 -17.71 -22.93 4.65
C ASP A 125 -17.22 -22.06 5.81
N GLU A 126 -17.75 -22.26 7.01
CA GLU A 126 -17.26 -21.63 8.24
C GLU A 126 -15.78 -21.94 8.52
N GLU A 127 -15.22 -23.01 7.96
CA GLU A 127 -13.82 -23.41 8.15
C GLU A 127 -12.82 -22.66 7.26
N THR A 128 -13.26 -21.92 6.24
CA THR A 128 -12.36 -21.24 5.27
C THR A 128 -12.27 -19.73 5.44
N LEU A 129 -13.09 -19.13 6.30
CA LEU A 129 -12.96 -17.71 6.65
C LEU A 129 -11.79 -17.51 7.60
N ASN A 130 -10.60 -17.39 7.02
CA ASN A 130 -9.40 -16.93 7.75
C ASN A 130 -9.54 -15.41 8.02
N PHE A 131 -10.57 -15.06 8.81
CA PHE A 131 -10.85 -13.69 9.18
C PHE A 131 -9.88 -13.25 10.28
N GLU A 132 -8.93 -12.42 9.94
CA GLU A 132 -7.92 -11.87 10.83
C GLU A 132 -8.16 -10.37 11.02
N PRO A 133 -9.11 -9.99 11.90
CA PRO A 133 -9.48 -8.59 12.08
C PRO A 133 -8.33 -7.80 12.71
N GLY A 134 -7.94 -6.71 12.07
CA GLY A 134 -7.04 -5.72 12.65
C GLY A 134 -7.80 -4.64 13.41
N VAL A 135 -7.19 -4.11 14.46
CA VAL A 135 -7.70 -2.95 15.18
C VAL A 135 -7.48 -1.70 14.34
N SER A 136 -8.51 -0.86 14.19
CA SER A 136 -8.47 0.32 13.31
C SER A 136 -7.32 1.28 13.66
N THR A 137 -7.02 1.47 14.93
CA THR A 137 -5.91 2.32 15.38
C THR A 137 -4.56 1.86 14.86
N ASP A 138 -4.34 0.55 14.79
CA ASP A 138 -3.10 -0.05 14.30
C ASP A 138 -3.00 0.10 12.78
N ILE A 139 -4.12 -0.09 12.07
CA ILE A 139 -4.21 0.13 10.63
C ILE A 139 -3.97 1.60 10.29
N GLU A 140 -4.60 2.52 11.03
CA GLU A 140 -4.43 3.95 10.83
C GLU A 140 -3.00 4.39 11.08
N PHE A 141 -2.33 3.83 12.09
CA PHE A 141 -0.93 4.13 12.37
C PHE A 141 -0.01 3.78 11.20
N VAL A 142 -0.16 2.59 10.62
CA VAL A 142 0.58 2.18 9.42
C VAL A 142 0.27 3.13 8.25
N THR A 143 -1.00 3.45 8.06
CA THR A 143 -1.46 4.36 7.01
C THR A 143 -0.87 5.76 7.17
N LEU A 144 -0.76 6.28 8.39
CA LEU A 144 -0.15 7.59 8.65
C LEU A 144 1.33 7.65 8.27
N VAL A 145 2.06 6.54 8.45
CA VAL A 145 3.45 6.45 7.97
C VAL A 145 3.48 6.55 6.44
N ALA A 146 2.63 5.80 5.74
CA ALA A 146 2.52 5.87 4.29
C ALA A 146 2.14 7.28 3.81
N VAL A 147 1.20 7.96 4.46
CA VAL A 147 0.79 9.33 4.12
C VAL A 147 1.96 10.32 4.26
N LYS A 148 2.82 10.18 5.28
CA LYS A 148 4.02 11.00 5.42
C LYS A 148 5.01 10.77 4.26
N ILE A 149 5.17 9.53 3.84
CA ILE A 149 5.99 9.19 2.67
C ILE A 149 5.40 9.83 1.40
N ILE A 150 4.08 9.76 1.21
CA ILE A 150 3.37 10.37 0.08
C ILE A 150 3.62 11.88 0.04
N TYR A 151 3.48 12.58 1.17
CA TYR A 151 3.77 14.01 1.23
C TYR A 151 5.20 14.34 0.83
N ASP A 152 6.16 13.56 1.30
CA ASP A 152 7.57 13.77 0.98
C ASP A 152 7.86 13.52 -0.52
N LEU A 153 7.22 12.53 -1.12
CA LEU A 153 7.38 12.22 -2.54
C LEU A 153 6.73 13.25 -3.45
N LEU A 154 5.55 13.74 -3.10
CA LEU A 154 4.85 14.78 -3.87
C LEU A 154 5.58 16.13 -3.81
N ASN A 155 6.32 16.38 -2.74
CA ASN A 155 7.05 17.63 -2.54
C ASN A 155 8.56 17.47 -2.68
N ARG A 156 9.05 16.37 -3.25
CA ARG A 156 10.47 16.04 -3.31
C ARG A 156 11.32 17.11 -4.02
N ASP A 157 10.74 17.75 -5.02
CA ASP A 157 11.36 18.75 -5.87
C ASP A 157 10.93 20.19 -5.50
N THR A 158 10.21 20.35 -4.38
CA THR A 158 9.73 21.67 -3.91
C THR A 158 10.80 22.34 -3.06
N ASP A 159 11.18 23.55 -3.44
CA ASP A 159 12.12 24.39 -2.68
C ASP A 159 11.58 24.65 -1.26
N ASN A 160 12.49 24.60 -0.29
CA ASN A 160 12.20 24.87 1.12
C ASN A 160 11.19 23.89 1.78
N TYR A 161 10.86 22.78 1.14
CA TYR A 161 10.03 21.74 1.78
C TYR A 161 10.85 20.96 2.82
N THR A 162 10.35 20.87 4.02
CA THR A 162 10.95 20.04 5.07
C THR A 162 10.43 18.62 4.99
N LYS A 163 11.30 17.69 4.59
CA LYS A 163 10.96 16.25 4.56
C LYS A 163 10.60 15.76 5.96
N ARG A 164 9.56 14.91 6.02
CA ARG A 164 9.05 14.35 7.28
C ARG A 164 9.72 13.04 7.63
N VAL A 165 9.88 12.17 6.65
CA VAL A 165 10.32 10.78 6.88
C VAL A 165 11.32 10.27 5.85
N ILE A 166 11.25 10.71 4.59
CA ILE A 166 12.25 10.33 3.58
C ILE A 166 13.57 11.02 3.93
N GLY A 167 14.58 10.20 4.14
CA GLY A 167 15.89 10.65 4.61
C GLY A 167 16.35 9.80 5.80
N TYR A 168 15.43 9.33 6.63
CA TYR A 168 15.71 8.34 7.67
C TYR A 168 14.89 7.05 7.52
N LEU A 169 13.69 7.08 6.95
CA LEU A 169 13.02 5.87 6.51
C LEU A 169 13.56 5.43 5.14
N LYS A 170 13.90 4.16 5.05
CA LYS A 170 14.33 3.52 3.80
C LYS A 170 13.12 3.20 2.93
N ASN A 171 13.37 2.77 1.69
CA ASN A 171 12.31 2.43 0.74
C ASN A 171 11.41 1.24 1.16
N TYR A 172 11.82 0.48 2.16
CA TYR A 172 10.97 -0.46 2.88
C TYR A 172 11.00 -0.15 4.36
N THR A 173 9.82 -0.02 4.97
CA THR A 173 9.67 0.23 6.39
C THR A 173 8.62 -0.72 6.94
N LEU A 174 8.99 -1.48 7.95
CA LEU A 174 8.08 -2.27 8.75
C LEU A 174 7.65 -1.46 9.96
N VAL A 175 6.35 -1.30 10.11
CA VAL A 175 5.72 -0.62 11.24
C VAL A 175 5.18 -1.69 12.18
N CYS A 176 5.76 -1.81 13.36
CA CYS A 176 5.34 -2.82 14.34
C CYS A 176 4.34 -2.20 15.32
N ASN A 177 3.16 -2.78 15.43
CA ASN A 177 2.10 -2.32 16.32
C ASN A 177 2.05 -3.11 17.63
N THR A 178 2.63 -4.31 17.63
CA THR A 178 2.66 -5.18 18.82
C THR A 178 4.04 -5.81 19.02
N ASN A 179 4.32 -6.33 20.21
CA ASN A 179 5.57 -7.02 20.51
C ASN A 179 5.60 -8.50 20.08
N GLU A 180 4.58 -8.91 19.37
CA GLU A 180 4.48 -10.29 18.84
C GLU A 180 5.13 -10.44 17.46
N VAL A 181 5.60 -9.34 16.88
CA VAL A 181 6.27 -9.38 15.58
C VAL A 181 7.64 -10.02 15.70
N VAL A 182 7.85 -11.11 14.98
CA VAL A 182 9.11 -11.85 14.96
C VAL A 182 9.88 -11.55 13.68
N ILE A 183 11.10 -11.05 13.83
CA ILE A 183 11.99 -10.76 12.71
C ILE A 183 13.33 -11.46 12.97
N GLY A 184 13.74 -12.29 12.01
CA GLY A 184 15.00 -13.02 12.13
C GLY A 184 15.06 -13.93 13.35
N GLY A 185 13.93 -14.49 13.80
CA GLY A 185 13.83 -15.37 14.97
C GLY A 185 13.84 -14.65 16.33
N LYS A 186 13.73 -13.32 16.34
CA LYS A 186 13.65 -12.52 17.57
C LYS A 186 12.40 -11.64 17.51
N ASN A 187 11.77 -11.43 18.66
CA ASN A 187 10.70 -10.46 18.76
C ASN A 187 11.23 -9.07 18.36
N ALA A 188 10.50 -8.37 17.50
CA ALA A 188 10.83 -7.01 17.18
C ALA A 188 10.61 -6.13 18.40
N GLU A 189 11.60 -5.33 18.71
CA GLU A 189 11.39 -4.26 19.67
C GLU A 189 10.43 -3.24 19.10
N ILE A 190 9.49 -2.83 19.92
CA ILE A 190 8.42 -2.00 19.51
C ILE A 190 8.57 -0.67 20.15
N PHE A 191 7.76 0.17 19.57
CA PHE A 191 7.45 1.43 20.14
C PHE A 191 7.81 1.54 21.64
N PRO A 192 8.32 2.65 22.10
CA PRO A 192 8.20 3.90 21.37
C PRO A 192 9.26 4.08 20.32
N HIS A 193 10.28 3.34 20.32
CA HIS A 193 11.37 3.69 19.47
C HIS A 193 12.30 2.53 19.13
N PRO A 194 12.51 2.31 17.89
CA PRO A 194 11.82 2.93 16.77
C PRO A 194 10.43 2.31 16.61
N LEU A 195 9.43 3.11 16.24
CA LEU A 195 8.12 2.61 15.85
C LEU A 195 8.16 1.77 14.58
N TYR A 196 9.25 1.84 13.86
CA TYR A 196 9.43 1.14 12.61
C TYR A 196 10.83 0.60 12.48
N ILE A 197 10.92 -0.53 11.82
CA ILE A 197 12.16 -1.09 11.30
C ILE A 197 12.24 -0.67 9.85
N SER A 198 13.25 0.13 9.52
CA SER A 198 13.44 0.65 8.18
C SER A 198 14.67 0.04 7.53
N ASN A 199 14.47 -0.52 6.34
CA ASN A 199 15.54 -1.13 5.55
C ASN A 199 15.49 -0.67 4.10
N THR A 200 16.65 -0.63 3.47
CA THR A 200 16.73 -0.56 2.02
C THR A 200 16.59 -1.98 1.49
N ILE A 201 15.58 -2.19 0.67
CA ILE A 201 15.38 -3.46 0.00
C ILE A 201 16.34 -3.53 -1.17
N THR A 202 17.04 -4.64 -1.25
CA THR A 202 17.81 -5.03 -2.44
C THR A 202 17.16 -6.27 -3.05
N ALA A 203 17.19 -6.37 -4.36
CA ALA A 203 16.58 -7.46 -5.09
C ALA A 203 16.87 -8.83 -4.46
N GLY A 204 15.83 -9.64 -4.27
CA GLY A 204 15.92 -11.04 -3.82
C GLY A 204 16.25 -11.26 -2.34
N LYS A 205 16.24 -10.24 -1.47
CA LYS A 205 16.63 -10.39 -0.07
C LYS A 205 15.50 -10.55 0.94
N ILE A 206 14.25 -10.33 0.55
CA ILE A 206 13.13 -10.60 1.44
C ILE A 206 12.82 -12.09 1.37
N LYS A 207 13.00 -12.75 2.49
CA LYS A 207 12.56 -14.14 2.68
C LYS A 207 11.30 -14.11 3.55
N LYS A 208 10.35 -14.99 3.22
CA LYS A 208 9.21 -15.30 4.10
C LYS A 208 9.69 -15.77 5.46
#